data_b16113c992d152b0b27c2ec398cf681b
#
_entry.id   b16113c992d152b0b27c2ec398cf681b
#
_cell.length_a   1.000
_cell.length_b   1.000
_cell.length_c   1.000
_cell.angle_alpha   90.00
_cell.angle_beta   90.00
_cell.angle_gamma   90.00
#
_symmetry.space_group_name_H-M   'P 1'
#
loop_
_entity.id
_entity.type
_entity.pdbx_description
1 polymer ?
#
loop_
_entity_poly.entity_id
_entity_poly.type
_entity_poly.pdbx_seq_one_letter_code
_entity_poly.pdbx_strand_id
1 'polypeptide(L)'
;MDINKGLLLDVFDLYCYDSETNKLLFMSENLTQSSIKGTADESEVRNGRGNNLFATLSSNKTLTIECTTNAFSFDSLAFMAGTTVHSGTGFSYTSSQKVKLVSGTLTLAQEPYNADEVQVFKNGKEVTNIQVSGNTITVTSGVEGAEYIVMPYSFESTEEAEEIIIKAQDFPSACKVVLNGVIRDANSKITHNVNFIFDRAKPTNDFSIDTSSELSAKDTTITLKCLNSNGELARIVKEPVQE
;
A
#
# COMPACT_ATOMS: atom_id res chain seq x y z
N MET A 1 -38.13 -21.19 -6.68
CA MET A 1 -37.51 -19.85 -6.77
C MET A 1 -37.46 -19.32 -5.35
N ASP A 2 -36.31 -19.37 -4.75
CA ASP A 2 -36.16 -19.01 -3.34
C ASP A 2 -36.17 -17.48 -3.21
N ILE A 3 -37.16 -16.93 -2.53
CA ILE A 3 -37.42 -15.48 -2.41
C ILE A 3 -36.59 -14.88 -1.28
N ASN A 4 -35.69 -15.65 -0.65
CA ASN A 4 -34.83 -15.16 0.40
C ASN A 4 -33.77 -14.20 -0.17
N LYS A 5 -34.16 -12.93 -0.21
CA LYS A 5 -33.27 -11.82 -0.55
C LYS A 5 -32.33 -11.58 0.61
N GLY A 6 -31.17 -12.23 0.57
CA GLY A 6 -30.08 -11.87 1.47
C GLY A 6 -29.45 -10.54 1.05
N LEU A 7 -28.97 -9.78 2.02
CA LEU A 7 -28.23 -8.53 1.81
C LEU A 7 -26.74 -8.84 1.86
N LEU A 8 -26.01 -8.50 0.80
CA LEU A 8 -24.56 -8.48 0.83
C LEU A 8 -24.16 -7.20 1.58
N LEU A 9 -23.75 -7.37 2.81
CA LEU A 9 -23.38 -6.29 3.73
C LEU A 9 -21.92 -6.45 4.13
N ASP A 10 -21.38 -5.38 4.67
CA ASP A 10 -19.98 -5.25 5.07
C ASP A 10 -19.01 -5.19 3.88
N VAL A 11 -17.75 -4.91 4.17
CA VAL A 11 -16.65 -4.97 3.22
C VAL A 11 -16.17 -6.41 3.04
N PHE A 12 -15.49 -6.69 1.94
CA PHE A 12 -14.84 -7.98 1.75
C PHE A 12 -13.51 -8.03 2.48
N ASP A 13 -13.11 -9.25 2.89
CA ASP A 13 -11.72 -9.54 3.18
C ASP A 13 -11.00 -9.89 1.88
N LEU A 14 -9.79 -9.36 1.70
CA LEU A 14 -8.98 -9.55 0.49
C LEU A 14 -7.82 -10.50 0.78
N TYR A 15 -7.72 -11.56 -0.01
CA TYR A 15 -6.62 -12.51 0.03
C TYR A 15 -6.03 -12.67 -1.37
N CYS A 16 -4.71 -12.46 -1.49
CA CYS A 16 -3.95 -12.61 -2.73
C CYS A 16 -2.95 -13.75 -2.58
N TYR A 17 -3.00 -14.72 -3.48
CA TYR A 17 -2.14 -15.90 -3.48
C TYR A 17 -1.29 -15.93 -4.75
N ASP A 18 -0.10 -16.42 -4.63
CA ASP A 18 0.72 -16.78 -5.78
C ASP A 18 0.00 -17.83 -6.63
N SER A 19 -0.09 -17.59 -7.94
CA SER A 19 -0.88 -18.42 -8.85
C SER A 19 -0.29 -19.82 -9.09
N GLU A 20 1.00 -20.03 -8.81
CA GLU A 20 1.70 -21.30 -9.03
C GLU A 20 1.79 -22.12 -7.74
N THR A 21 2.19 -21.46 -6.66
CA THR A 21 2.47 -22.13 -5.38
C THR A 21 1.30 -22.11 -4.39
N ASN A 22 0.25 -21.34 -4.65
CA ASN A 22 -0.86 -21.07 -3.72
C ASN A 22 -0.40 -20.51 -2.35
N LYS A 23 0.80 -19.95 -2.26
CA LYS A 23 1.24 -19.26 -1.06
C LYS A 23 0.56 -17.91 -0.96
N LEU A 24 0.16 -17.52 0.25
CA LEU A 24 -0.36 -16.18 0.52
C LEU A 24 0.75 -15.15 0.26
N LEU A 25 0.47 -14.19 -0.62
CA LEU A 25 1.35 -13.07 -0.93
C LEU A 25 0.97 -11.83 -0.11
N PHE A 26 -0.33 -11.58 0.00
CA PHE A 26 -0.87 -10.40 0.66
C PHE A 26 -2.29 -10.67 1.15
N MET A 27 -2.65 -10.09 2.28
CA MET A 27 -4.03 -10.07 2.77
C MET A 27 -4.37 -8.72 3.39
N SER A 28 -5.65 -8.37 3.36
CA SER A 28 -6.19 -7.22 4.06
C SER A 28 -7.61 -7.51 4.55
N GLU A 29 -7.77 -7.48 5.86
CA GLU A 29 -9.04 -7.64 6.57
C GLU A 29 -9.55 -6.30 7.13
N ASN A 30 -8.76 -5.23 6.97
CA ASN A 30 -9.07 -3.88 7.46
C ASN A 30 -9.48 -2.93 6.32
N LEU A 31 -10.35 -3.41 5.44
CA LEU A 31 -10.86 -2.59 4.35
C LEU A 31 -11.94 -1.63 4.85
N THR A 32 -11.95 -0.41 4.34
CA THR A 32 -13.02 0.58 4.55
C THR A 32 -14.04 0.53 3.41
N GLN A 33 -13.60 0.10 2.22
CA GLN A 33 -14.45 -0.07 1.06
C GLN A 33 -13.91 -1.18 0.15
N SER A 34 -14.83 -1.91 -0.47
CA SER A 34 -14.50 -2.88 -1.51
C SER A 34 -15.51 -2.85 -2.63
N SER A 35 -15.07 -3.02 -3.87
CA SER A 35 -15.95 -3.07 -5.03
C SER A 35 -15.44 -3.99 -6.13
N ILE A 36 -16.36 -4.58 -6.88
CA ILE A 36 -16.09 -5.34 -8.08
C ILE A 36 -16.87 -4.67 -9.22
N LYS A 37 -16.16 -4.14 -10.21
CA LYS A 37 -16.75 -3.46 -11.38
C LYS A 37 -16.57 -4.29 -12.63
N GLY A 38 -17.68 -4.53 -13.33
CA GLY A 38 -17.68 -5.17 -14.65
C GLY A 38 -17.98 -4.14 -15.74
N THR A 39 -17.19 -4.15 -16.83
CA THR A 39 -17.44 -3.34 -18.01
C THR A 39 -17.32 -4.20 -19.28
N ALA A 40 -18.01 -3.80 -20.34
CA ALA A 40 -17.87 -4.38 -21.67
C ALA A 40 -17.99 -3.25 -22.70
N ASP A 41 -17.31 -3.41 -23.83
CA ASP A 41 -17.47 -2.50 -24.95
C ASP A 41 -18.70 -2.92 -25.75
N GLU A 42 -19.48 -1.95 -26.19
CA GLU A 42 -20.66 -2.15 -27.04
C GLU A 42 -20.46 -1.41 -28.35
N SER A 43 -20.75 -2.11 -29.46
CA SER A 43 -20.76 -1.56 -30.81
C SER A 43 -22.16 -1.71 -31.41
N GLU A 44 -22.70 -0.60 -31.90
CA GLU A 44 -24.00 -0.60 -32.56
C GLU A 44 -23.83 -0.83 -34.06
N VAL A 45 -24.55 -1.79 -34.58
CA VAL A 45 -24.70 -2.00 -36.02
C VAL A 45 -26.01 -1.35 -36.47
N ARG A 46 -25.91 -0.39 -37.38
CA ARG A 46 -27.06 0.35 -37.90
C ARG A 46 -27.17 0.13 -39.40
N ASN A 47 -28.41 -0.01 -39.93
CA ASN A 47 -28.63 -0.19 -41.36
C ASN A 47 -29.95 0.40 -41.82
N GLY A 48 -30.16 0.37 -43.15
CA GLY A 48 -31.39 0.78 -43.82
C GLY A 48 -31.63 2.28 -43.91
N ARG A 49 -32.72 2.67 -44.55
CA ARG A 49 -33.15 4.09 -44.61
C ARG A 49 -33.57 4.54 -43.20
N GLY A 50 -32.95 5.64 -42.73
CA GLY A 50 -33.20 6.16 -41.40
C GLY A 50 -32.14 5.71 -40.37
N ASN A 51 -31.11 4.93 -40.78
CA ASN A 51 -29.97 4.53 -39.91
C ASN A 51 -30.46 3.86 -38.62
N ASN A 52 -31.41 2.95 -38.71
CA ASN A 52 -32.02 2.27 -37.58
C ASN A 52 -31.00 1.32 -36.91
N LEU A 53 -31.06 1.23 -35.57
CA LEU A 53 -30.30 0.25 -34.82
C LEU A 53 -30.76 -1.17 -35.23
N PHE A 54 -29.82 -1.96 -35.76
CA PHE A 54 -30.06 -3.33 -36.19
C PHE A 54 -29.60 -4.36 -35.16
N ALA A 55 -28.43 -4.13 -34.57
CA ALA A 55 -27.86 -5.00 -33.56
C ALA A 55 -26.88 -4.25 -32.67
N THR A 56 -26.72 -4.72 -31.43
CA THR A 56 -25.64 -4.32 -30.51
C THR A 56 -24.74 -5.52 -30.30
N LEU A 57 -23.45 -5.32 -30.51
CA LEU A 57 -22.42 -6.33 -30.30
C LEU A 57 -21.62 -5.96 -29.08
N SER A 58 -21.55 -6.86 -28.10
CA SER A 58 -20.73 -6.67 -26.88
C SER A 58 -19.39 -7.40 -27.01
N SER A 59 -18.32 -6.75 -26.61
CA SER A 59 -16.95 -7.28 -26.65
C SER A 59 -16.14 -6.80 -25.44
N ASN A 60 -14.92 -7.33 -25.27
CA ASN A 60 -13.94 -6.86 -24.30
C ASN A 60 -14.47 -6.74 -22.86
N LYS A 61 -15.16 -7.78 -22.37
CA LYS A 61 -15.60 -7.80 -20.98
C LYS A 61 -14.42 -7.79 -20.03
N THR A 62 -14.40 -6.84 -19.10
CA THR A 62 -13.36 -6.72 -18.07
C THR A 62 -13.99 -6.67 -16.69
N LEU A 63 -13.22 -7.14 -15.69
CA LEU A 63 -13.54 -6.98 -14.27
C LEU A 63 -12.39 -6.27 -13.58
N THR A 64 -12.73 -5.34 -12.71
CA THR A 64 -11.78 -4.61 -11.86
C THR A 64 -12.22 -4.72 -10.41
N ILE A 65 -11.28 -5.00 -9.53
CA ILE A 65 -11.46 -5.03 -8.08
C ILE A 65 -10.82 -3.77 -7.52
N GLU A 66 -11.53 -3.07 -6.65
CA GLU A 66 -10.99 -1.93 -5.90
C GLU A 66 -11.23 -2.18 -4.41
N CYS A 67 -10.16 -2.17 -3.64
CA CYS A 67 -10.16 -2.36 -2.19
C CYS A 67 -9.46 -1.18 -1.54
N THR A 68 -10.14 -0.47 -0.66
CA THR A 68 -9.61 0.70 0.03
C THR A 68 -9.41 0.38 1.51
N THR A 69 -8.26 0.75 2.04
CA THR A 69 -7.90 0.63 3.46
C THR A 69 -7.32 1.95 3.94
N ASN A 70 -7.52 2.27 5.22
CA ASN A 70 -6.86 3.39 5.89
C ASN A 70 -5.66 2.95 6.74
N ALA A 71 -5.31 1.67 6.71
CA ALA A 71 -4.12 1.13 7.35
C ALA A 71 -2.94 1.18 6.37
N PHE A 72 -1.88 1.89 6.74
CA PHE A 72 -0.62 1.84 6.00
C PHE A 72 0.14 0.56 6.35
N SER A 73 0.57 -0.17 5.34
CA SER A 73 1.35 -1.40 5.50
C SER A 73 2.44 -1.47 4.43
N PHE A 74 3.64 -1.85 4.82
CA PHE A 74 4.74 -2.12 3.89
C PHE A 74 4.41 -3.29 2.96
N ASP A 75 3.71 -4.31 3.44
CA ASP A 75 3.29 -5.44 2.61
C ASP A 75 2.36 -5.00 1.47
N SER A 76 1.40 -4.09 1.76
CA SER A 76 0.50 -3.57 0.72
C SER A 76 1.25 -2.76 -0.33
N LEU A 77 2.21 -1.94 0.11
CA LEU A 77 3.03 -1.14 -0.79
C LEU A 77 3.94 -2.03 -1.65
N ALA A 78 4.60 -3.02 -1.04
CA ALA A 78 5.44 -3.98 -1.73
C ALA A 78 4.64 -4.78 -2.77
N PHE A 79 3.44 -5.24 -2.40
CA PHE A 79 2.53 -5.95 -3.31
C PHE A 79 2.14 -5.09 -4.52
N MET A 80 1.77 -3.82 -4.31
CA MET A 80 1.43 -2.90 -5.40
C MET A 80 2.64 -2.53 -6.26
N ALA A 81 3.82 -2.40 -5.66
CA ALA A 81 5.06 -2.09 -6.39
C ALA A 81 5.68 -3.30 -7.09
N GLY A 82 5.20 -4.52 -6.83
CA GLY A 82 5.76 -5.75 -7.40
C GLY A 82 7.10 -6.14 -6.81
N THR A 83 7.33 -5.86 -5.54
CA THR A 83 8.55 -6.15 -4.79
C THR A 83 8.23 -6.88 -3.49
N THR A 84 9.21 -7.07 -2.64
CA THR A 84 9.07 -7.69 -1.32
C THR A 84 9.62 -6.80 -0.23
N VAL A 85 9.11 -6.94 0.99
CA VAL A 85 9.67 -6.32 2.18
C VAL A 85 10.93 -7.09 2.59
N HIS A 86 12.02 -6.38 2.80
CA HIS A 86 13.27 -6.92 3.32
C HIS A 86 13.46 -6.43 4.75
N SER A 87 13.77 -7.33 5.68
CA SER A 87 14.17 -6.98 7.04
C SER A 87 15.67 -7.13 7.18
N GLY A 88 16.32 -6.21 7.87
CA GLY A 88 17.76 -6.26 8.12
C GLY A 88 18.38 -4.88 8.30
N THR A 89 19.69 -4.87 8.52
CA THR A 89 20.47 -3.62 8.59
C THR A 89 20.52 -2.96 7.22
N GLY A 90 20.27 -1.67 7.21
CA GLY A 90 20.31 -0.82 6.02
C GLY A 90 20.66 0.61 6.44
N PHE A 91 20.36 1.57 5.58
CA PHE A 91 20.58 2.98 5.88
C PHE A 91 19.26 3.70 6.07
N SER A 92 19.18 4.50 7.12
CA SER A 92 18.05 5.37 7.38
C SER A 92 18.54 6.80 7.64
N TYR A 93 17.62 7.75 7.70
CA TYR A 93 17.91 9.16 7.98
C TYR A 93 17.25 9.60 9.28
N THR A 94 17.99 10.36 10.09
CA THR A 94 17.40 11.00 11.28
C THR A 94 16.46 12.13 10.88
N SER A 95 15.62 12.55 11.81
CA SER A 95 14.94 13.86 11.70
C SER A 95 15.93 14.97 12.11
N SER A 96 15.62 16.23 11.74
CA SER A 96 16.37 17.36 12.29
C SER A 96 16.25 17.41 13.82
N GLN A 97 17.36 17.63 14.51
CA GLN A 97 17.43 17.58 15.98
C GLN A 97 17.82 18.94 16.54
N LYS A 98 17.14 19.38 17.60
CA LYS A 98 17.55 20.51 18.40
C LYS A 98 18.33 20.01 19.60
N VAL A 99 19.61 20.33 19.65
CA VAL A 99 20.55 19.85 20.66
C VAL A 99 21.21 21.02 21.36
N LYS A 100 21.29 20.98 22.71
CA LYS A 100 22.01 21.98 23.48
C LYS A 100 23.48 21.59 23.60
N LEU A 101 24.35 22.60 23.46
CA LEU A 101 25.76 22.40 23.69
C LEU A 101 26.04 22.22 25.19
N VAL A 102 26.66 21.11 25.54
CA VAL A 102 27.06 20.80 26.93
C VAL A 102 28.50 20.40 26.92
N SER A 103 29.32 21.10 27.72
CA SER A 103 30.78 20.88 27.84
C SER A 103 31.49 20.89 26.47
N GLY A 104 31.03 21.80 25.57
CA GLY A 104 31.61 21.94 24.22
C GLY A 104 31.17 20.88 23.21
N THR A 105 30.21 20.01 23.57
CA THR A 105 29.78 18.91 22.73
C THR A 105 28.25 18.89 22.52
N LEU A 106 27.83 18.38 21.36
CA LEU A 106 26.43 18.03 21.05
C LEU A 106 26.32 16.51 20.99
N THR A 107 25.33 15.94 21.66
CA THR A 107 25.08 14.49 21.62
C THR A 107 24.01 14.18 20.56
N LEU A 108 24.34 13.33 19.63
CA LEU A 108 23.45 12.85 18.58
C LEU A 108 22.59 11.68 19.08
N ALA A 109 21.40 11.52 18.50
CA ALA A 109 20.52 10.40 18.82
C ALA A 109 21.03 9.07 18.24
N GLN A 110 21.70 9.12 17.09
CA GLN A 110 22.29 7.97 16.39
C GLN A 110 23.72 8.32 15.96
N GLU A 111 24.57 7.30 15.82
CA GLU A 111 25.89 7.46 15.24
C GLU A 111 25.77 7.67 13.72
N PRO A 112 26.35 8.75 13.16
CA PRO A 112 26.35 8.98 11.73
C PRO A 112 27.11 7.88 10.97
N TYR A 113 26.52 7.38 9.87
CA TYR A 113 27.23 6.47 8.97
C TYR A 113 28.43 7.16 8.31
N ASN A 114 28.27 8.43 7.95
CA ASN A 114 29.33 9.26 7.41
C ASN A 114 29.41 10.57 8.18
N ALA A 115 30.51 10.78 8.91
CA ALA A 115 30.74 11.98 9.70
C ALA A 115 30.74 13.27 8.87
N ASP A 116 31.15 13.19 7.59
CA ASP A 116 31.23 14.35 6.68
C ASP A 116 29.85 14.84 6.20
N GLU A 117 28.79 14.04 6.39
CA GLU A 117 27.40 14.42 6.05
C GLU A 117 26.72 15.26 7.13
N VAL A 118 27.31 15.33 8.32
CA VAL A 118 26.69 15.99 9.46
C VAL A 118 26.81 17.51 9.32
N GLN A 119 25.68 18.18 9.24
CA GLN A 119 25.58 19.63 9.17
C GLN A 119 24.93 20.19 10.43
N VAL A 120 25.55 21.21 11.00
CA VAL A 120 25.10 21.87 12.23
C VAL A 120 24.83 23.35 11.97
N PHE A 121 23.69 23.83 12.44
CA PHE A 121 23.30 25.24 12.30
C PHE A 121 23.07 25.87 13.66
N LYS A 122 23.40 27.17 13.75
CA LYS A 122 23.06 28.04 14.88
C LYS A 122 22.51 29.35 14.37
N ASN A 123 21.30 29.72 14.83
CA ASN A 123 20.64 30.96 14.39
C ASN A 123 20.58 31.12 12.86
N GLY A 124 20.33 30.01 12.13
CA GLY A 124 20.24 29.97 10.67
C GLY A 124 21.58 30.06 9.92
N LYS A 125 22.72 30.04 10.63
CA LYS A 125 24.06 29.99 10.03
C LYS A 125 24.73 28.66 10.29
N GLU A 126 25.35 28.13 9.26
CA GLU A 126 26.11 26.89 9.35
C GLU A 126 27.34 27.05 10.27
N VAL A 127 27.61 26.05 11.07
CA VAL A 127 28.75 25.96 11.95
C VAL A 127 29.77 25.02 11.32
N THR A 128 30.86 25.56 10.79
CA THR A 128 31.88 24.78 10.06
C THR A 128 32.98 24.23 10.94
N ASN A 129 33.16 24.77 12.14
CA ASN A 129 34.23 24.33 13.10
C ASN A 129 33.69 23.21 13.99
N ILE A 130 33.34 22.09 13.40
CA ILE A 130 32.85 20.90 14.10
C ILE A 130 33.76 19.72 13.83
N GLN A 131 33.80 18.80 14.80
CA GLN A 131 34.46 17.51 14.69
C GLN A 131 33.46 16.43 15.17
N VAL A 132 33.15 15.47 14.32
CA VAL A 132 32.22 14.38 14.62
C VAL A 132 33.02 13.14 15.00
N SER A 133 32.63 12.49 16.11
CA SER A 133 33.24 11.24 16.56
C SER A 133 32.17 10.39 17.26
N GLY A 134 31.85 9.24 16.70
CA GLY A 134 30.72 8.44 17.16
C GLY A 134 29.42 9.26 17.16
N ASN A 135 28.69 9.22 18.25
CA ASN A 135 27.46 10.00 18.43
C ASN A 135 27.69 11.40 19.04
N THR A 136 28.92 11.94 18.95
CA THR A 136 29.27 13.22 19.58
C THR A 136 29.85 14.19 18.54
N ILE A 137 29.37 15.43 18.59
CA ILE A 137 29.93 16.54 17.79
C ILE A 137 30.60 17.51 18.73
N THR A 138 31.92 17.71 18.57
CA THR A 138 32.66 18.77 19.25
C THR A 138 32.53 20.06 18.44
N VAL A 139 32.12 21.15 19.08
CA VAL A 139 31.99 22.47 18.45
C VAL A 139 33.08 23.39 18.99
N THR A 140 34.07 23.70 18.15
CA THR A 140 35.15 24.61 18.54
C THR A 140 34.60 26.04 18.68
N SER A 141 34.79 26.65 19.83
CA SER A 141 34.28 27.98 20.17
C SER A 141 32.74 28.06 20.24
N GLY A 142 32.10 26.95 20.59
CA GLY A 142 30.67 26.89 20.83
C GLY A 142 30.24 27.72 22.04
N VAL A 143 28.97 28.12 22.09
CA VAL A 143 28.41 28.83 23.25
C VAL A 143 27.69 27.83 24.13
N GLU A 144 28.16 27.65 25.33
CA GLU A 144 27.63 26.71 26.31
C GLU A 144 26.16 26.98 26.60
N GLY A 145 25.35 25.90 26.64
CA GLY A 145 23.91 25.97 26.85
C GLY A 145 23.06 26.47 25.66
N ALA A 146 23.74 26.94 24.58
CA ALA A 146 23.01 27.36 23.37
C ALA A 146 22.45 26.17 22.62
N GLU A 147 21.33 26.40 21.96
CA GLU A 147 20.64 25.41 21.08
C GLU A 147 21.24 25.47 19.68
N TYR A 148 21.54 24.31 19.15
CA TYR A 148 22.00 24.04 17.78
C TYR A 148 21.01 23.14 17.08
N ILE A 149 20.89 23.29 15.78
CA ILE A 149 20.07 22.42 14.93
C ILE A 149 21.02 21.52 14.15
N VAL A 150 20.91 20.21 14.34
CA VAL A 150 21.60 19.22 13.52
C VAL A 150 20.63 18.79 12.42
N MET A 151 21.09 18.90 11.18
CA MET A 151 20.28 18.49 10.02
C MET A 151 20.20 16.96 9.93
N PRO A 152 19.22 16.39 9.20
CA PRO A 152 19.15 14.95 8.98
C PRO A 152 20.44 14.40 8.39
N TYR A 153 20.92 13.31 8.93
CA TYR A 153 22.10 12.58 8.46
C TYR A 153 21.78 11.08 8.39
N SER A 154 22.55 10.33 7.58
CA SER A 154 22.42 8.90 7.44
C SER A 154 23.00 8.16 8.64
N PHE A 155 22.35 7.06 9.04
CA PHE A 155 22.84 6.15 10.09
C PHE A 155 22.52 4.69 9.72
N GLU A 156 23.23 3.75 10.31
CA GLU A 156 22.94 2.33 10.13
C GLU A 156 21.71 1.93 10.95
N SER A 157 20.68 1.40 10.26
CA SER A 157 19.45 0.95 10.91
C SER A 157 19.66 -0.37 11.65
N THR A 158 18.73 -0.70 12.54
CA THR A 158 18.75 -1.97 13.29
C THR A 158 18.36 -3.15 12.42
N GLU A 159 18.62 -4.38 12.89
CA GLU A 159 18.18 -5.61 12.21
C GLU A 159 16.64 -5.75 12.10
N GLU A 160 15.90 -5.02 12.93
CA GLU A 160 14.44 -4.98 12.91
C GLU A 160 13.87 -3.98 11.88
N ALA A 161 14.72 -3.22 11.19
CA ALA A 161 14.28 -2.28 10.18
C ALA A 161 13.73 -3.03 8.96
N GLU A 162 12.67 -2.48 8.38
CA GLU A 162 12.07 -2.98 7.14
C GLU A 162 12.37 -2.00 6.00
N GLU A 163 12.72 -2.55 4.85
CA GLU A 163 13.04 -1.81 3.63
C GLU A 163 12.24 -2.34 2.45
N ILE A 164 11.78 -1.42 1.59
CA ILE A 164 11.20 -1.73 0.29
C ILE A 164 12.03 -1.02 -0.78
N ILE A 165 12.55 -1.78 -1.72
CA ILE A 165 13.29 -1.25 -2.87
C ILE A 165 12.38 -1.31 -4.10
N ILE A 166 11.96 -0.14 -4.59
CA ILE A 166 11.16 -0.02 -5.82
C ILE A 166 12.11 0.19 -6.99
N LYS A 167 12.22 -0.80 -7.86
CA LYS A 167 13.07 -0.73 -9.05
C LYS A 167 12.24 -0.34 -10.28
N ALA A 168 12.84 0.40 -11.20
CA ALA A 168 12.18 0.88 -12.42
C ALA A 168 11.68 -0.24 -13.35
N GLN A 169 12.19 -1.46 -13.20
CA GLN A 169 11.86 -2.60 -14.06
C GLN A 169 11.01 -3.66 -13.34
N ASP A 170 10.72 -3.50 -12.06
CA ASP A 170 9.90 -4.44 -11.31
C ASP A 170 8.42 -4.03 -11.42
N PHE A 171 7.60 -4.98 -11.78
CA PHE A 171 6.16 -4.80 -11.93
C PHE A 171 5.43 -5.92 -11.18
N PRO A 172 4.28 -5.64 -10.57
CA PRO A 172 3.51 -6.67 -9.89
C PRO A 172 3.14 -7.81 -10.84
N SER A 173 3.25 -9.02 -10.36
CA SER A 173 2.86 -10.23 -11.08
C SER A 173 1.37 -10.50 -10.94
N ALA A 174 0.82 -11.31 -11.85
CA ALA A 174 -0.54 -11.78 -11.70
C ALA A 174 -0.61 -12.78 -10.53
N CYS A 175 -1.67 -12.68 -9.76
CA CYS A 175 -1.94 -13.51 -8.59
C CYS A 175 -3.37 -14.05 -8.63
N LYS A 176 -3.67 -15.07 -7.83
CA LYS A 176 -5.03 -15.49 -7.54
C LYS A 176 -5.60 -14.63 -6.43
N VAL A 177 -6.79 -14.10 -6.62
CA VAL A 177 -7.46 -13.23 -5.64
C VAL A 177 -8.74 -13.88 -5.16
N VAL A 178 -8.95 -13.85 -3.86
CA VAL A 178 -10.19 -14.28 -3.20
C VAL A 178 -10.71 -13.12 -2.37
N LEU A 179 -11.95 -12.73 -2.66
CA LEU A 179 -12.69 -11.81 -1.80
C LEU A 179 -13.73 -12.60 -1.03
N ASN A 180 -13.66 -12.53 0.29
CA ASN A 180 -14.60 -13.19 1.17
C ASN A 180 -15.60 -12.17 1.73
N GLY A 181 -16.88 -12.47 1.64
CA GLY A 181 -17.94 -11.62 2.15
C GLY A 181 -19.06 -12.46 2.75
N VAL A 182 -20.01 -11.78 3.40
CA VAL A 182 -21.13 -12.42 4.07
C VAL A 182 -22.47 -11.91 3.55
N ILE A 183 -23.46 -12.80 3.50
CA ILE A 183 -24.84 -12.46 3.18
C ILE A 183 -25.63 -12.58 4.48
N ARG A 184 -26.35 -11.52 4.83
CA ARG A 184 -27.22 -11.46 6.01
C ARG A 184 -28.69 -11.44 5.60
N ASP A 185 -29.54 -11.94 6.47
CA ASP A 185 -30.99 -11.80 6.35
C ASP A 185 -31.48 -10.43 6.86
N ALA A 186 -32.79 -10.20 6.80
CA ALA A 186 -33.40 -8.99 7.31
C ALA A 186 -33.23 -8.75 8.82
N ASN A 187 -32.85 -9.79 9.58
CA ASN A 187 -32.58 -9.75 11.02
C ASN A 187 -31.08 -9.62 11.32
N SER A 188 -30.25 -9.31 10.32
CA SER A 188 -28.79 -9.21 10.41
C SER A 188 -28.07 -10.53 10.75
N LYS A 189 -28.75 -11.68 10.71
CA LYS A 189 -28.12 -12.99 10.90
C LYS A 189 -27.35 -13.35 9.63
N ILE A 190 -26.09 -13.78 9.76
CA ILE A 190 -25.31 -14.31 8.63
C ILE A 190 -25.95 -15.63 8.18
N THR A 191 -26.32 -15.70 6.92
CA THR A 191 -26.98 -16.87 6.33
C THR A 191 -26.05 -17.62 5.39
N HIS A 192 -25.15 -16.90 4.72
CA HIS A 192 -24.24 -17.49 3.76
C HIS A 192 -22.91 -16.74 3.76
N ASN A 193 -21.83 -17.48 3.48
CA ASN A 193 -20.57 -16.94 3.03
C ASN A 193 -20.59 -16.83 1.51
N VAL A 194 -19.96 -15.81 0.97
CA VAL A 194 -19.79 -15.63 -0.47
C VAL A 194 -18.34 -15.37 -0.80
N ASN A 195 -17.79 -16.18 -1.69
CA ASN A 195 -16.41 -16.06 -2.15
C ASN A 195 -16.42 -15.65 -3.62
N PHE A 196 -15.74 -14.55 -3.94
CA PHE A 196 -15.44 -14.12 -5.29
C PHE A 196 -14.00 -14.53 -5.59
N ILE A 197 -13.83 -15.49 -6.49
CA ILE A 197 -12.53 -16.10 -6.81
C ILE A 197 -12.12 -15.65 -8.20
N PHE A 198 -10.95 -15.07 -8.29
CA PHE A 198 -10.32 -14.61 -9.52
C PHE A 198 -9.01 -15.36 -9.68
N ASP A 199 -8.95 -16.34 -10.57
CA ASP A 199 -7.77 -17.19 -10.74
C ASP A 199 -6.56 -16.41 -11.25
N ARG A 200 -6.77 -15.31 -11.97
CA ARG A 200 -5.73 -14.39 -12.41
C ARG A 200 -6.20 -12.95 -12.29
N ALA A 201 -5.60 -12.20 -11.40
CA ALA A 201 -5.75 -10.76 -11.31
C ALA A 201 -4.36 -10.13 -11.14
N LYS A 202 -4.20 -8.92 -11.62
CA LYS A 202 -2.92 -8.21 -11.54
C LYS A 202 -3.15 -6.84 -10.90
N PRO A 203 -2.38 -6.46 -9.86
CA PRO A 203 -2.38 -5.10 -9.36
C PRO A 203 -2.09 -4.12 -10.50
N THR A 204 -2.76 -2.97 -10.49
CA THR A 204 -2.35 -1.87 -11.36
C THR A 204 -1.04 -1.30 -10.85
N ASN A 205 -0.23 -0.76 -11.77
CA ASN A 205 1.07 -0.20 -11.41
C ASN A 205 0.95 1.18 -10.75
N ASP A 206 -0.26 1.67 -10.58
CA ASP A 206 -0.52 2.99 -9.99
C ASP A 206 -0.75 2.84 -8.50
N PHE A 207 0.05 3.51 -7.71
CA PHE A 207 -0.17 3.68 -6.27
C PHE A 207 0.15 5.10 -5.85
N SER A 208 -0.49 5.59 -4.78
CA SER A 208 -0.18 6.88 -4.18
C SER A 208 0.03 6.72 -2.68
N ILE A 209 0.90 7.55 -2.13
CA ILE A 209 1.12 7.68 -0.70
C ILE A 209 0.81 9.14 -0.36
N ASP A 210 -0.35 9.37 0.25
CA ASP A 210 -0.81 10.70 0.56
C ASP A 210 -0.73 10.95 2.08
N THR A 211 -0.22 12.12 2.44
CA THR A 211 -0.18 12.59 3.82
C THR A 211 -0.82 13.97 3.94
N SER A 212 -1.36 14.29 5.11
CA SER A 212 -1.88 15.63 5.39
C SER A 212 -1.52 16.05 6.81
N SER A 213 -1.60 17.37 7.07
CA SER A 213 -1.41 17.92 8.42
C SER A 213 -2.58 17.64 9.37
N GLU A 214 -3.71 17.19 8.84
CA GLU A 214 -4.86 16.77 9.62
C GLU A 214 -4.60 15.39 10.24
N LEU A 215 -5.04 15.21 11.50
CA LEU A 215 -4.96 13.91 12.20
C LEU A 215 -6.06 12.97 11.69
N SER A 216 -6.03 12.68 10.39
CA SER A 216 -6.94 11.73 9.74
C SER A 216 -6.12 10.70 8.97
N ALA A 217 -6.45 9.43 9.14
CA ALA A 217 -5.88 8.38 8.31
C ALA A 217 -6.23 8.64 6.84
N LYS A 218 -5.27 8.43 5.95
CA LYS A 218 -5.49 8.55 4.51
C LYS A 218 -5.77 7.18 3.92
N ASP A 219 -6.71 7.18 3.00
CA ASP A 219 -7.11 5.97 2.30
C ASP A 219 -6.06 5.59 1.24
N THR A 220 -5.72 4.31 1.22
CA THR A 220 -4.91 3.68 0.17
C THR A 220 -5.80 2.71 -0.59
N THR A 221 -5.86 2.82 -1.91
CA THR A 221 -6.68 1.95 -2.74
C THR A 221 -5.80 0.99 -3.53
N ILE A 222 -6.09 -0.29 -3.38
CA ILE A 222 -5.50 -1.39 -4.14
C ILE A 222 -6.45 -1.70 -5.29
N THR A 223 -5.99 -1.47 -6.52
CA THR A 223 -6.76 -1.76 -7.73
C THR A 223 -6.17 -2.97 -8.45
N LEU A 224 -7.02 -3.96 -8.75
CA LEU A 224 -6.63 -5.18 -9.43
C LEU A 224 -7.45 -5.34 -10.70
N LYS A 225 -6.79 -5.60 -11.83
CA LYS A 225 -7.44 -5.97 -13.10
C LYS A 225 -7.50 -7.48 -13.21
N CYS A 226 -8.72 -8.01 -13.40
CA CYS A 226 -8.91 -9.44 -13.62
C CYS A 226 -8.51 -9.79 -15.06
N LEU A 227 -7.73 -10.85 -15.18
CA LEU A 227 -7.25 -11.37 -16.45
C LEU A 227 -8.01 -12.65 -16.79
N ASN A 228 -8.18 -12.89 -18.07
CA ASN A 228 -8.80 -14.13 -18.54
C ASN A 228 -7.95 -15.34 -18.11
N SER A 229 -8.61 -16.33 -17.51
CA SER A 229 -8.03 -17.63 -17.19
C SER A 229 -8.96 -18.70 -17.75
N ASN A 230 -8.54 -19.39 -18.81
CA ASN A 230 -9.32 -20.46 -19.46
C ASN A 230 -10.76 -20.06 -19.86
N GLY A 231 -10.97 -18.80 -20.26
CA GLY A 231 -12.29 -18.28 -20.60
C GLY A 231 -13.09 -17.70 -19.44
N GLU A 232 -12.61 -17.83 -18.21
CA GLU A 232 -13.24 -17.31 -17.00
C GLU A 232 -12.54 -16.03 -16.53
N LEU A 233 -13.30 -15.04 -16.04
CA LEU A 233 -12.79 -13.86 -15.36
C LEU A 233 -12.95 -13.96 -13.85
N ALA A 234 -14.03 -14.59 -13.38
CA ALA A 234 -14.34 -14.78 -11.98
C ALA A 234 -15.25 -15.98 -11.77
N ARG A 235 -15.14 -16.60 -10.61
CA ARG A 235 -16.06 -17.58 -10.06
C ARG A 235 -16.64 -17.08 -8.77
N ILE A 236 -17.95 -17.14 -8.62
CA ILE A 236 -18.65 -16.69 -7.41
C ILE A 236 -19.29 -17.92 -6.77
N VAL A 237 -18.94 -18.18 -5.53
CA VAL A 237 -19.44 -19.34 -4.76
C VAL A 237 -20.18 -18.80 -3.53
N LYS A 238 -21.41 -19.29 -3.35
CA LYS A 238 -22.25 -19.01 -2.19
C LYS A 238 -22.44 -20.28 -1.40
N GLU A 239 -22.07 -20.28 -0.13
CA GLU A 239 -22.17 -21.42 0.77
C GLU A 239 -23.03 -21.08 2.00
N PRO A 240 -23.95 -21.95 2.43
CA PRO A 240 -24.67 -21.73 3.66
C PRO A 240 -23.72 -21.83 4.86
N VAL A 241 -23.91 -20.99 5.87
CA VAL A 241 -23.19 -21.11 7.13
C VAL A 241 -23.67 -22.37 7.84
N GLN A 242 -22.76 -23.27 8.18
CA GLN A 242 -23.08 -24.43 9.01
C GLN A 242 -23.33 -23.96 10.45
N GLU A 243 -24.48 -24.32 11.02
CA GLU A 243 -24.85 -24.04 12.41
C GLU A 243 -23.99 -24.82 13.39
#